data_51c7320be10405ef6311119c95974b38
#
_entry.id   51c7320be10405ef6311119c95974b38
#
_cell.length_a   1.000
_cell.length_b   1.000
_cell.length_c   1.000
_cell.angle_alpha   90.00
_cell.angle_beta   90.00
_cell.angle_gamma   90.00
#
_symmetry.space_group_name_H-M   'P 1'
#
loop_
_entity.id
_entity.type
_entity.pdbx_description
1 polymer ?
#
loop_
_entity_poly.entity_id
_entity_poly.type
_entity_poly.pdbx_seq_one_letter_code
_entity_poly.pdbx_strand_id
1 'polypeptide(L)'
;QALVATDVAARGIHIDDVDVVIHYDPPSDAKTYVHRSGRTARAGESGVVVSLILWNEEMEVRKLMRRLGMKHPIVEVFSNDSRLNDLAAWDPTVDAA
;
A
#
# COMPACT_ATOMS: atom_id res chain seq x y z
N GLN A 1 -2.98 -16.13 6.95
CA GLN A 1 -4.01 -16.11 5.90
C GLN A 1 -3.94 -14.83 5.07
N ALA A 2 -4.31 -14.94 3.81
CA ALA A 2 -4.39 -13.80 2.91
C ALA A 2 -5.71 -13.84 2.14
N LEU A 3 -6.28 -12.67 1.89
CA LEU A 3 -7.45 -12.51 1.05
C LEU A 3 -7.07 -11.70 -0.16
N VAL A 4 -7.40 -12.21 -1.35
CA VAL A 4 -7.26 -11.48 -2.60
C VAL A 4 -8.67 -11.10 -3.07
N ALA A 5 -8.88 -9.82 -3.32
CA ALA A 5 -10.20 -9.33 -3.69
C ALA A 5 -10.11 -8.14 -4.63
N THR A 6 -11.17 -7.95 -5.42
CA THR A 6 -11.37 -6.71 -6.17
C THR A 6 -11.85 -5.61 -5.22
N ASP A 7 -11.80 -4.35 -5.66
CA ASP A 7 -12.31 -3.23 -4.87
C ASP A 7 -13.80 -3.40 -4.53
N VAL A 8 -14.58 -3.88 -5.47
CA VAL A 8 -16.02 -4.09 -5.28
C VAL A 8 -16.27 -5.18 -4.23
N ALA A 9 -15.57 -6.31 -4.36
CA ALA A 9 -15.72 -7.41 -3.41
C ALA A 9 -15.26 -7.01 -2.01
N ALA A 10 -14.14 -6.29 -1.90
CA ALA A 10 -13.62 -5.86 -0.61
C ALA A 10 -14.59 -4.93 0.14
N ARG A 11 -15.29 -4.06 -0.57
CA ARG A 11 -16.32 -3.20 0.05
C ARG A 11 -17.51 -4.00 0.55
N GLY A 12 -17.92 -5.05 -0.21
CA GLY A 12 -19.10 -5.83 0.12
C GLY A 12 -18.93 -6.76 1.31
N ILE A 13 -17.74 -7.20 1.60
CA ILE A 13 -17.47 -8.17 2.68
C ILE A 13 -17.05 -7.53 4.00
N HIS A 14 -16.86 -6.22 4.05
CA HIS A 14 -16.55 -5.46 5.28
C HIS A 14 -15.41 -6.05 6.13
N ILE A 15 -14.30 -6.42 5.47
CA ILE A 15 -13.11 -6.89 6.17
C ILE A 15 -12.30 -5.69 6.65
N ASP A 16 -12.04 -5.66 7.94
CA ASP A 16 -11.24 -4.63 8.59
C ASP A 16 -10.17 -5.28 9.48
N ASP A 17 -9.31 -4.46 10.07
CA ASP A 17 -8.27 -4.88 11.02
C ASP A 17 -7.25 -5.84 10.43
N VAL A 18 -6.94 -5.68 9.14
CA VAL A 18 -5.83 -6.43 8.54
C VAL A 18 -4.51 -5.75 8.85
N ASP A 19 -3.47 -6.55 9.04
CA ASP A 19 -2.14 -6.04 9.37
C ASP A 19 -1.48 -5.32 8.21
N VAL A 20 -1.64 -5.85 7.00
CA VAL A 20 -1.03 -5.31 5.80
C VAL A 20 -2.05 -5.30 4.67
N VAL A 21 -2.15 -4.17 3.98
CA VAL A 21 -2.90 -4.03 2.74
C VAL A 21 -1.91 -3.87 1.59
N ILE A 22 -2.03 -4.70 0.57
CA ILE A 22 -1.19 -4.61 -0.63
C ILE A 22 -2.05 -4.18 -1.81
N HIS A 23 -1.71 -3.04 -2.40
CA HIS A 23 -2.27 -2.60 -3.67
C HIS A 23 -1.47 -3.27 -4.78
N TYR A 24 -2.00 -4.33 -5.35
CA TYR A 24 -1.33 -5.08 -6.42
C TYR A 24 -1.14 -4.22 -7.66
N ASP A 25 -2.18 -3.45 -8.00
CA ASP A 25 -2.09 -2.37 -8.99
C ASP A 25 -2.21 -1.03 -8.25
N PRO A 26 -1.44 0.00 -8.63
CA PRO A 26 -1.57 1.28 -7.96
C PRO A 26 -2.98 1.84 -8.13
N PRO A 27 -3.54 2.47 -7.08
CA PRO A 27 -4.86 3.10 -7.21
C PRO A 27 -4.78 4.27 -8.18
N SER A 28 -5.86 4.47 -8.94
CA SER A 28 -5.92 5.53 -9.95
C SER A 28 -6.26 6.91 -9.37
N ASP A 29 -6.83 6.95 -8.18
CA ASP A 29 -7.24 8.19 -7.53
C ASP A 29 -7.14 8.08 -6.00
N ALA A 30 -7.26 9.25 -5.35
CA ALA A 30 -7.14 9.34 -3.90
C ALA A 30 -8.25 8.58 -3.16
N LYS A 31 -9.46 8.60 -3.69
CA LYS A 31 -10.60 7.91 -3.09
C LYS A 31 -10.37 6.39 -3.04
N THR A 32 -9.90 5.82 -4.14
CA THR A 32 -9.57 4.39 -4.21
C THR A 32 -8.46 4.03 -3.22
N TYR A 33 -7.41 4.88 -3.14
CA TYR A 33 -6.34 4.68 -2.17
C TYR A 33 -6.87 4.62 -0.74
N VAL A 34 -7.69 5.58 -0.36
CA VAL A 34 -8.25 5.65 1.00
C VAL A 34 -9.14 4.45 1.30
N HIS A 35 -9.98 4.04 0.36
CA HIS A 35 -10.85 2.88 0.54
C HIS A 35 -10.07 1.58 0.72
N ARG A 36 -9.04 1.35 -0.11
CA ARG A 36 -8.19 0.15 0.01
C ARG A 36 -7.42 0.17 1.32
N SER A 37 -6.78 1.29 1.62
CA SER A 37 -5.94 1.44 2.81
C SER A 37 -6.75 1.40 4.11
N GLY A 38 -8.01 1.77 4.05
CA GLY A 38 -8.90 1.81 5.21
C GLY A 38 -9.26 0.46 5.80
N ARG A 39 -8.69 -0.65 5.29
CA ARG A 39 -8.84 -1.98 5.90
C ARG A 39 -7.83 -2.22 7.03
N THR A 40 -6.84 -1.36 7.16
CA THR A 40 -5.82 -1.47 8.21
C THR A 40 -5.70 -0.17 9.00
N ALA A 41 -4.97 -0.18 10.10
CA ALA A 41 -4.72 0.99 10.97
C ALA A 41 -6.00 1.68 11.46
N ARG A 42 -7.04 0.92 11.72
CA ARG A 42 -8.31 1.48 12.19
C ARG A 42 -8.29 1.66 13.71
N ALA A 43 -9.15 2.56 14.19
CA ALA A 43 -9.32 2.85 15.62
C ALA A 43 -8.02 3.24 16.34
N GLY A 44 -7.12 3.93 15.64
CA GLY A 44 -5.86 4.39 16.22
C GLY A 44 -4.74 3.34 16.27
N GLU A 45 -4.99 2.13 15.78
CA GLU A 45 -3.95 1.12 15.65
C GLU A 45 -3.05 1.42 14.45
N SER A 46 -1.84 0.89 14.47
CA SER A 46 -0.92 1.00 13.35
C SER A 46 -1.17 -0.08 12.31
N GLY A 47 -0.85 0.21 11.06
CA GLY A 47 -0.97 -0.75 9.98
C GLY A 47 0.02 -0.42 8.87
N VAL A 48 0.16 -1.34 7.91
CA VAL A 48 1.09 -1.19 6.80
C VAL A 48 0.33 -1.25 5.49
N VAL A 49 0.62 -0.29 4.61
CA VAL A 49 0.09 -0.25 3.25
C VAL A 49 1.27 -0.29 2.26
N VAL A 50 1.20 -1.21 1.32
CA VAL A 50 2.20 -1.37 0.27
C VAL A 50 1.53 -1.26 -1.08
N SER A 51 2.07 -0.43 -1.95
CA SER A 51 1.63 -0.36 -3.36
C SER A 51 2.74 -0.87 -4.25
N LEU A 52 2.42 -1.84 -5.11
CA LEU A 52 3.35 -2.36 -6.10
C LEU A 52 3.21 -1.53 -7.36
N ILE A 53 4.30 -0.93 -7.82
CA ILE A 53 4.27 -0.08 -9.00
C ILE A 53 5.35 -0.48 -10.00
N LEU A 54 5.02 -0.38 -11.26
CA LEU A 54 5.98 -0.56 -12.34
C LEU A 54 6.73 0.75 -12.58
N TRP A 55 7.91 0.65 -13.19
CA TRP A 55 8.74 1.83 -13.44
C TRP A 55 8.01 2.91 -14.27
N ASN A 56 7.15 2.49 -15.20
CA ASN A 56 6.38 3.42 -16.05
C ASN A 56 5.15 4.02 -15.34
N GLU A 57 4.84 3.57 -14.13
CA GLU A 57 3.74 4.09 -13.31
C GLU A 57 4.21 5.10 -12.26
N GLU A 58 5.51 5.25 -12.09
CA GLU A 58 6.10 6.05 -11.00
C GLU A 58 5.64 7.50 -11.02
N MET A 59 5.56 8.11 -12.20
CA MET A 59 5.17 9.52 -12.33
C MET A 59 3.72 9.74 -11.85
N GLU A 60 2.81 8.86 -12.25
CA GLU A 60 1.41 8.96 -11.83
C GLU A 60 1.24 8.69 -10.33
N VAL A 61 1.99 7.75 -9.80
CA VAL A 61 1.98 7.46 -8.36
C VAL A 61 2.49 8.64 -7.55
N ARG A 62 3.55 9.30 -8.02
CA ARG A 62 4.06 10.51 -7.35
C ARG A 62 3.04 11.64 -7.36
N LYS A 63 2.28 11.80 -8.44
CA LYS A 63 1.18 12.78 -8.49
C LYS A 63 0.10 12.46 -7.46
N LEU A 64 -0.27 11.19 -7.36
CA LEU A 64 -1.26 10.73 -6.39
C LEU A 64 -0.77 10.99 -4.96
N MET A 65 0.47 10.68 -4.67
CA MET A 65 1.07 10.94 -3.36
C MET A 65 1.01 12.42 -2.98
N ARG A 66 1.30 13.31 -3.93
CA ARG A 66 1.19 14.75 -3.68
C ARG A 66 -0.23 15.19 -3.34
N ARG A 67 -1.23 14.62 -4.03
CA ARG A 67 -2.64 14.91 -3.73
C ARG A 67 -3.04 14.46 -2.33
N LEU A 68 -2.44 13.36 -1.88
CA LEU A 68 -2.71 12.79 -0.56
C LEU A 68 -1.84 13.41 0.55
N GLY A 69 -0.91 14.30 0.20
CA GLY A 69 0.02 14.88 1.16
C GLY A 69 1.03 13.88 1.71
N MET A 70 1.31 12.82 0.97
CA MET A 70 2.23 11.75 1.39
C MET A 70 3.63 12.00 0.85
N LYS A 71 4.63 11.67 1.66
CA LYS A 71 6.05 11.83 1.30
C LYS A 71 6.81 10.52 1.54
N HIS A 72 6.25 9.41 1.10
CA HIS A 72 6.89 8.12 1.26
C HIS A 72 7.86 7.85 0.11
N PRO A 73 9.00 7.20 0.37
CA PRO A 73 9.92 6.84 -0.69
C PRO A 73 9.36 5.72 -1.55
N ILE A 74 9.78 5.72 -2.80
CA ILE A 74 9.58 4.59 -3.71
C ILE A 74 10.89 3.82 -3.72
N VAL A 75 10.84 2.56 -3.31
CA VAL A 75 12.02 1.71 -3.17
C VAL A 75 11.97 0.60 -4.21
N GLU A 76 13.04 0.47 -4.99
CA GLU A 76 13.16 -0.63 -5.95
C GLU A 76 13.52 -1.92 -5.21
N VAL A 77 12.75 -2.98 -5.47
CA VAL A 77 12.99 -4.28 -4.87
C VAL A 77 12.89 -5.38 -5.93
N PHE A 78 13.62 -6.45 -5.72
CA PHE A 78 13.48 -7.68 -6.49
C PHE A 78 12.65 -8.69 -5.68
N SER A 79 12.06 -9.65 -6.36
CA SER A 79 11.15 -10.62 -5.74
C SER A 79 11.78 -11.46 -4.63
N ASN A 80 13.10 -11.59 -4.60
CA ASN A 80 13.84 -12.31 -3.58
C ASN A 80 14.40 -11.43 -2.46
N ASP A 81 13.98 -10.16 -2.40
CA ASP A 81 14.45 -9.25 -1.36
C ASP A 81 13.97 -9.71 0.01
N SER A 82 14.90 -9.83 0.96
CA SER A 82 14.59 -10.32 2.30
C SER A 82 13.66 -9.40 3.09
N ARG A 83 13.61 -8.11 2.74
CA ARG A 83 12.71 -7.15 3.39
C ARG A 83 11.24 -7.46 3.15
N LEU A 84 10.93 -8.18 2.07
CA LEU A 84 9.56 -8.59 1.75
C LEU A 84 9.04 -9.68 2.69
N ASN A 85 9.90 -10.31 3.48
CA ASN A 85 9.50 -11.38 4.40
C ASN A 85 8.79 -10.84 5.65
N ASP A 86 9.03 -9.57 6.00
CA ASP A 86 8.38 -8.93 7.14
C ASP A 86 8.14 -7.45 6.82
N LEU A 87 7.03 -7.18 6.15
CA LEU A 87 6.66 -5.83 5.73
C LEU A 87 6.38 -4.90 6.91
N ALA A 88 5.89 -5.44 8.00
CA ALA A 88 5.57 -4.63 9.18
C ALA A 88 6.82 -4.10 9.87
N ALA A 89 7.94 -4.81 9.76
CA ALA A 89 9.21 -4.42 10.35
C ALA A 89 10.06 -3.53 9.42
N TRP A 90 9.68 -3.39 8.18
CA TRP A 90 10.46 -2.63 7.20
C TRP A 90 10.16 -1.14 7.31
N ASP A 91 11.20 -0.36 7.56
CA ASP A 91 11.14 1.10 7.50
C ASP A 91 11.73 1.58 6.17
N PRO A 92 10.91 1.95 5.19
CA PRO A 92 11.40 2.34 3.87
C PRO A 92 12.17 3.66 3.90
N THR A 93 12.02 4.48 4.93
CA THR A 93 12.76 5.75 5.02
C THR A 93 14.25 5.54 5.23
N VAL A 94 14.64 4.42 5.81
CA VAL A 94 16.05 4.05 6.00
C VAL A 94 16.70 3.67 4.67
N ASP A 95 15.93 3.08 3.74
CA ASP A 95 16.40 2.57 2.45
C ASP A 95 16.27 3.60 1.32
N ALA A 96 15.70 4.75 1.60
CA ALA A 96 15.56 5.81 0.59
C ALA A 96 16.94 6.35 0.22
N ALA A 97 17.25 6.31 -1.05
CA ALA A 97 18.48 6.86 -1.59
C ALA A 97 18.43 8.38 -1.66
#